data_13f979f50320b966babd8e78da7156b8
#
_entry.id   13f979f50320b966babd8e78da7156b8
#
_cell.length_a   1.000
_cell.length_b   1.000
_cell.length_c   1.000
_cell.angle_alpha   90.00
_cell.angle_beta   90.00
_cell.angle_gamma   90.00
#
_symmetry.space_group_name_H-M   'P 1'
#
loop_
_entity.id
_entity.type
_entity.pdbx_description
1 polymer ?
#
loop_
_entity_poly.entity_id
_entity_poly.type
_entity_poly.pdbx_seq_one_letter_code
_entity_poly.pdbx_strand_id
1 'polypeptide(L)'
;ASGNGDGLLQPDEEVELVVNVHNDGKGTAEKPTALLKNLAGPSVFIEKGRHQLEALAPGKSQVARFRFKVNESAGGDAQMRLQVFDSVLGDFLVEKLSLKVLGTHAHFQPRNKSFVKVQNPSAVYAAADRDASVLANVESGAVLLAEASVGEYVRVNLGEQLHGFVARGAVVETKQKVKGTPKGMSLVMGRNPPRITFDGVDDKKAVVSTGDSYELTAKVTDDGPVKDVYVFVGQEKVFYKLLRQDGPGTRTVRTKLKLKPGVNMVTVVAREDNEFAQREVLNIYNPKGDPLKKEAVKRH
;
A
#
# COMPACT_ATOMS: atom_id res chain seq x y z
N ALA A 1 -4.40 25.06 7.03
CA ALA A 1 -5.64 24.39 6.68
C ALA A 1 -6.75 24.92 7.58
N SER A 2 -7.90 25.24 7.00
CA SER A 2 -9.05 25.75 7.75
C SER A 2 -9.94 24.62 8.30
N GLY A 3 -9.54 23.37 8.13
CA GLY A 3 -10.25 22.19 8.63
C GLY A 3 -10.39 22.15 10.14
N ASN A 4 -11.52 21.66 10.63
CA ASN A 4 -11.85 21.59 12.06
C ASN A 4 -11.09 20.46 12.81
N GLY A 5 -10.38 19.57 12.10
CA GLY A 5 -9.52 18.54 12.67
C GLY A 5 -10.26 17.27 13.13
N ASP A 6 -11.53 17.07 12.77
CA ASP A 6 -12.32 15.90 13.13
C ASP A 6 -12.13 14.71 12.17
N GLY A 7 -11.37 14.91 11.08
CA GLY A 7 -11.08 13.89 10.07
C GLY A 7 -12.23 13.59 9.11
N LEU A 8 -13.36 14.29 9.25
CA LEU A 8 -14.50 14.22 8.35
C LEU A 8 -14.40 15.36 7.34
N LEU A 9 -14.97 15.19 6.15
CA LEU A 9 -15.01 16.25 5.16
C LEU A 9 -16.33 17.02 5.25
N GLN A 10 -16.24 18.32 5.27
CA GLN A 10 -17.40 19.20 5.18
C GLN A 10 -17.32 20.13 3.97
N PRO A 11 -18.47 20.63 3.46
CA PRO A 11 -18.47 21.66 2.43
C PRO A 11 -17.64 22.89 2.83
N ASP A 12 -16.93 23.48 1.87
CA ASP A 12 -15.99 24.61 2.02
C ASP A 12 -14.75 24.37 2.88
N GLU A 13 -14.50 23.14 3.27
CA GLU A 13 -13.32 22.81 4.10
C GLU A 13 -12.05 22.67 3.27
N GLU A 14 -10.94 23.23 3.75
CA GLU A 14 -9.59 22.92 3.30
C GLU A 14 -9.05 21.74 4.10
N VAL A 15 -8.65 20.69 3.40
CA VAL A 15 -8.24 19.41 3.98
C VAL A 15 -6.79 19.11 3.66
N GLU A 16 -6.03 18.69 4.66
CA GLU A 16 -4.73 18.06 4.47
C GLU A 16 -4.88 16.54 4.62
N LEU A 17 -4.72 15.80 3.52
CA LEU A 17 -4.64 14.34 3.52
C LEU A 17 -3.19 13.93 3.77
N VAL A 18 -2.98 13.16 4.83
CA VAL A 18 -1.69 12.63 5.25
C VAL A 18 -1.66 11.13 4.99
N VAL A 19 -0.70 10.67 4.20
CA VAL A 19 -0.58 9.27 3.78
C VAL A 19 0.77 8.73 4.20
N ASN A 20 0.79 7.61 4.91
CA ASN A 20 2.01 6.86 5.20
C ASN A 20 2.33 5.93 4.03
N VAL A 21 3.49 6.12 3.40
CA VAL A 21 3.99 5.26 2.32
C VAL A 21 5.06 4.35 2.90
N HIS A 22 4.83 3.05 2.81
CA HIS A 22 5.74 2.02 3.32
C HIS A 22 6.33 1.21 2.17
N ASN A 23 7.63 0.91 2.25
CA ASN A 23 8.29 0.03 1.30
C ASN A 23 8.34 -1.41 1.87
N ASP A 24 7.43 -2.25 1.43
CA ASP A 24 7.39 -3.68 1.77
C ASP A 24 8.24 -4.55 0.82
N GLY A 25 8.86 -3.92 -0.18
CA GLY A 25 9.76 -4.57 -1.14
C GLY A 25 11.12 -4.93 -0.56
N LYS A 26 11.92 -5.67 -1.34
CA LYS A 26 13.30 -6.05 -0.99
C LYS A 26 14.35 -5.03 -1.47
N GLY A 27 13.98 -4.12 -2.39
CA GLY A 27 14.84 -3.09 -2.95
C GLY A 27 14.49 -1.69 -2.46
N THR A 28 15.43 -0.77 -2.54
CA THR A 28 15.19 0.64 -2.25
C THR A 28 14.38 1.26 -3.38
N ALA A 29 13.29 1.96 -3.06
CA ALA A 29 12.62 2.86 -3.99
C ALA A 29 13.43 4.16 -4.08
N GLU A 30 14.00 4.44 -5.26
CA GLU A 30 14.99 5.51 -5.41
C GLU A 30 14.35 6.90 -5.53
N LYS A 31 13.24 6.99 -6.26
CA LYS A 31 12.53 8.26 -6.52
C LYS A 31 11.02 8.07 -6.43
N PRO A 32 10.50 7.60 -5.29
CA PRO A 32 9.08 7.38 -5.16
C PRO A 32 8.33 8.72 -5.16
N THR A 33 7.25 8.77 -5.93
CA THR A 33 6.37 9.94 -6.03
C THR A 33 4.94 9.51 -5.71
N ALA A 34 4.30 10.23 -4.82
CA ALA A 34 2.88 10.06 -4.52
C ALA A 34 2.05 11.13 -5.24
N LEU A 35 0.96 10.71 -5.91
CA LEU A 35 0.02 11.56 -6.62
C LEU A 35 -1.39 11.33 -6.11
N LEU A 36 -2.11 12.41 -5.84
CA LEU A 36 -3.53 12.41 -5.56
C LEU A 36 -4.28 12.99 -6.77
N LYS A 37 -5.28 12.25 -7.28
CA LYS A 37 -6.14 12.67 -8.37
C LYS A 37 -7.59 12.72 -7.91
N ASN A 38 -8.28 13.78 -8.31
CA ASN A 38 -9.71 13.93 -8.07
C ASN A 38 -10.52 13.07 -9.08
N LEU A 39 -11.43 12.25 -8.58
CA LEU A 39 -12.43 11.50 -9.36
C LEU A 39 -13.86 11.97 -9.03
N ALA A 40 -14.02 12.92 -8.10
CA ALA A 40 -15.30 13.46 -7.64
C ALA A 40 -15.81 14.63 -8.51
N GLY A 41 -15.14 14.94 -9.61
CA GLY A 41 -15.50 16.05 -10.48
C GLY A 41 -15.40 17.41 -9.76
N PRO A 42 -16.39 18.31 -9.91
CA PRO A 42 -16.30 19.67 -9.36
C PRO A 42 -16.44 19.74 -7.83
N SER A 43 -16.79 18.64 -7.15
CA SER A 43 -16.99 18.62 -5.69
C SER A 43 -15.69 18.77 -4.91
N VAL A 44 -14.55 18.54 -5.52
CA VAL A 44 -13.23 18.65 -4.88
C VAL A 44 -12.26 19.39 -5.79
N PHE A 45 -11.53 20.34 -5.23
CA PHE A 45 -10.44 21.04 -5.89
C PHE A 45 -9.10 20.69 -5.24
N ILE A 46 -8.19 20.04 -5.98
CA ILE A 46 -6.85 19.66 -5.46
C ILE A 46 -5.90 20.85 -5.65
N GLU A 47 -5.40 21.38 -4.54
CA GLU A 47 -4.40 22.45 -4.50
C GLU A 47 -2.97 21.89 -4.59
N LYS A 48 -2.69 20.84 -3.83
CA LYS A 48 -1.40 20.12 -3.83
C LYS A 48 -1.65 18.64 -4.01
N GLY A 49 -1.54 18.16 -5.24
CA GLY A 49 -1.80 16.77 -5.62
C GLY A 49 -0.54 15.91 -5.82
N ARG A 50 0.67 16.46 -5.65
CA ARG A 50 1.94 15.72 -5.83
C ARG A 50 2.85 15.89 -4.63
N HIS A 51 3.46 14.77 -4.20
CA HIS A 51 4.48 14.74 -3.16
C HIS A 51 5.63 13.83 -3.60
N GLN A 52 6.84 14.41 -3.71
CA GLN A 52 8.07 13.65 -3.95
C GLN A 52 8.61 13.16 -2.61
N LEU A 53 8.85 11.87 -2.50
CA LEU A 53 9.48 11.25 -1.34
C LEU A 53 10.99 11.14 -1.57
N GLU A 54 11.75 11.06 -0.49
CA GLU A 54 13.15 10.68 -0.51
C GLU A 54 13.28 9.18 -0.81
N ALA A 55 14.50 8.72 -1.09
CA ALA A 55 14.77 7.30 -1.27
C ALA A 55 14.27 6.48 -0.07
N LEU A 56 13.48 5.46 -0.34
CA LEU A 56 12.78 4.69 0.67
C LEU A 56 13.31 3.26 0.72
N ALA A 57 14.15 2.96 1.71
CA ALA A 57 14.75 1.64 1.91
C ALA A 57 13.70 0.59 2.32
N PRO A 58 13.96 -0.72 2.11
CA PRO A 58 13.08 -1.80 2.56
C PRO A 58 12.70 -1.68 4.05
N GLY A 59 11.42 -1.89 4.36
CA GLY A 59 10.88 -1.82 5.71
C GLY A 59 10.79 -0.40 6.30
N LYS A 60 11.03 0.65 5.51
CA LYS A 60 10.92 2.05 5.95
C LYS A 60 9.64 2.69 5.44
N SER A 61 9.24 3.76 6.15
CA SER A 61 8.06 4.55 5.81
C SER A 61 8.41 6.02 5.71
N GLN A 62 7.67 6.75 4.88
CA GLN A 62 7.68 8.21 4.80
C GLN A 62 6.26 8.73 4.61
N VAL A 63 6.05 9.98 4.98
CA VAL A 63 4.73 10.63 4.94
C VAL A 63 4.60 11.51 3.71
N ALA A 64 3.61 11.24 2.87
CA ALA A 64 3.18 12.12 1.80
C ALA A 64 2.01 13.00 2.27
N ARG A 65 1.98 14.26 1.81
CA ARG A 65 0.95 15.24 2.17
C ARG A 65 0.35 15.87 0.95
N PHE A 66 -0.98 15.89 0.92
CA PHE A 66 -1.79 16.47 -0.14
C PHE A 66 -2.72 17.52 0.46
N ARG A 67 -3.10 18.52 -0.34
CA ARG A 67 -4.07 19.52 0.07
C ARG A 67 -5.16 19.66 -0.98
N PHE A 68 -6.38 19.72 -0.52
CA PHE A 68 -7.54 19.95 -1.37
C PHE A 68 -8.65 20.70 -0.62
N LYS A 69 -9.53 21.32 -1.37
CA LYS A 69 -10.73 21.97 -0.88
C LYS A 69 -11.96 21.16 -1.30
N VAL A 70 -12.91 21.00 -0.38
CA VAL A 70 -14.25 20.48 -0.64
C VAL A 70 -15.14 21.64 -1.00
N ASN A 71 -15.81 21.61 -2.15
CA ASN A 71 -16.67 22.70 -2.61
C ASN A 71 -18.08 22.63 -1.97
N GLU A 72 -18.78 23.78 -1.88
CA GLU A 72 -20.13 23.89 -1.28
C GLU A 72 -21.15 22.89 -1.87
N SER A 73 -21.04 22.58 -3.16
CA SER A 73 -21.96 21.69 -3.88
C SER A 73 -21.60 20.21 -3.72
N ALA A 74 -20.66 19.85 -2.83
CA ALA A 74 -20.26 18.48 -2.64
C ALA A 74 -21.40 17.66 -2.01
N GLY A 75 -21.99 16.79 -2.79
CA GLY A 75 -22.95 15.79 -2.34
C GLY A 75 -22.39 14.39 -2.53
N GLY A 76 -22.48 13.56 -1.50
CA GLY A 76 -21.94 12.21 -1.53
C GLY A 76 -20.44 12.13 -1.21
N ASP A 77 -19.84 10.98 -1.49
CA ASP A 77 -18.43 10.72 -1.15
C ASP A 77 -17.49 11.39 -2.14
N ALA A 78 -16.43 12.00 -1.62
CA ALA A 78 -15.31 12.49 -2.42
C ALA A 78 -14.46 11.32 -2.88
N GLN A 79 -14.59 10.94 -4.15
CA GLN A 79 -13.83 9.88 -4.77
C GLN A 79 -12.48 10.42 -5.25
N MET A 80 -11.41 9.80 -4.80
CA MET A 80 -10.04 10.16 -5.19
C MET A 80 -9.23 8.92 -5.57
N ARG A 81 -8.17 9.13 -6.33
CA ARG A 81 -7.18 8.11 -6.65
C ARG A 81 -5.83 8.56 -6.10
N LEU A 82 -5.30 7.77 -5.18
CA LEU A 82 -3.91 7.88 -4.74
C LEU A 82 -3.06 6.93 -5.59
N GLN A 83 -1.97 7.43 -6.12
CA GLN A 83 -1.00 6.64 -6.88
C GLN A 83 0.38 6.88 -6.30
N VAL A 84 1.12 5.81 -6.01
CA VAL A 84 2.54 5.87 -5.65
C VAL A 84 3.32 5.13 -6.72
N PHE A 85 4.36 5.75 -7.26
CA PHE A 85 5.19 5.13 -8.29
C PHE A 85 6.66 5.51 -8.12
N ASP A 86 7.55 4.59 -8.51
CA ASP A 86 8.98 4.87 -8.64
C ASP A 86 9.34 5.00 -10.11
N SER A 87 9.84 6.18 -10.51
CA SER A 87 10.17 6.46 -11.90
C SER A 87 11.43 5.71 -12.41
N VAL A 88 12.26 5.21 -11.50
CA VAL A 88 13.48 4.44 -11.82
C VAL A 88 13.14 2.97 -12.01
N LEU A 89 12.35 2.39 -11.06
CA LEU A 89 12.00 0.98 -11.09
C LEU A 89 10.79 0.68 -11.98
N GLY A 90 9.97 1.68 -12.28
CA GLY A 90 8.73 1.52 -13.04
C GLY A 90 7.63 0.80 -12.27
N ASP A 91 7.78 0.64 -10.96
CA ASP A 91 6.77 0.07 -10.09
C ASP A 91 5.75 1.13 -9.70
N PHE A 92 4.49 0.73 -9.56
CA PHE A 92 3.43 1.63 -9.16
C PHE A 92 2.36 0.91 -8.34
N LEU A 93 1.73 1.66 -7.44
CA LEU A 93 0.59 1.24 -6.64
C LEU A 93 -0.52 2.28 -6.82
N VAL A 94 -1.75 1.83 -6.93
CA VAL A 94 -2.93 2.70 -7.05
C VAL A 94 -3.97 2.30 -6.01
N GLU A 95 -4.46 3.29 -5.26
CA GLU A 95 -5.50 3.13 -4.25
C GLU A 95 -6.66 4.09 -4.55
N LYS A 96 -7.90 3.59 -4.48
CA LYS A 96 -9.11 4.41 -4.55
C LYS A 96 -9.56 4.78 -3.16
N LEU A 97 -9.67 6.07 -2.90
CA LEU A 97 -10.13 6.61 -1.65
C LEU A 97 -11.57 7.11 -1.82
N SER A 98 -12.48 6.64 -0.97
CA SER A 98 -13.84 7.18 -0.83
C SER A 98 -13.92 7.88 0.50
N LEU A 99 -13.91 9.21 0.49
CA LEU A 99 -13.95 10.03 1.68
C LEU A 99 -15.37 10.61 1.82
N LYS A 100 -16.02 10.28 2.92
CA LYS A 100 -17.39 10.68 3.19
C LYS A 100 -17.47 12.20 3.44
N VAL A 101 -18.33 12.89 2.73
CA VAL A 101 -18.63 14.30 2.95
C VAL A 101 -19.91 14.40 3.79
N LEU A 102 -19.82 15.04 4.94
CA LEU A 102 -20.91 15.18 5.90
C LEU A 102 -21.28 16.66 6.09
N GLY A 103 -22.58 16.93 6.22
CA GLY A 103 -23.08 18.28 6.51
C GLY A 103 -22.95 18.70 7.99
N THR A 104 -22.43 17.83 8.86
CA THR A 104 -22.34 18.08 10.30
C THR A 104 -20.91 17.94 10.79
N HIS A 105 -20.53 18.78 11.75
CA HIS A 105 -19.19 18.77 12.37
C HIS A 105 -19.23 17.95 13.67
N ALA A 106 -18.18 17.20 13.95
CA ALA A 106 -17.93 16.71 15.29
C ALA A 106 -17.28 17.83 16.11
N HIS A 107 -17.70 17.99 17.37
CA HIS A 107 -17.15 19.03 18.24
C HIS A 107 -15.69 18.74 18.61
N PHE A 108 -14.79 19.56 18.09
CA PHE A 108 -13.34 19.45 18.32
C PHE A 108 -12.92 20.28 19.54
N GLN A 109 -12.35 19.62 20.55
CA GLN A 109 -11.79 20.24 21.74
C GLN A 109 -10.32 19.89 21.89
N PRO A 110 -9.39 20.84 21.70
CA PRO A 110 -7.96 20.61 21.91
C PRO A 110 -7.67 20.14 23.32
N ARG A 111 -6.71 19.22 23.47
CA ARG A 111 -6.19 18.79 24.77
C ARG A 111 -4.76 19.27 24.96
N ASN A 112 -4.42 19.76 26.15
CA ASN A 112 -3.06 20.12 26.51
C ASN A 112 -2.27 18.83 26.80
N LYS A 113 -1.56 18.29 25.79
CA LYS A 113 -0.60 17.16 25.89
C LYS A 113 -0.96 16.13 26.98
N SER A 114 -2.14 15.57 26.91
CA SER A 114 -2.59 14.51 27.79
C SER A 114 -2.27 13.14 27.18
N PHE A 115 -2.21 12.11 28.02
CA PHE A 115 -2.00 10.75 27.57
C PHE A 115 -3.20 9.89 27.96
N VAL A 116 -3.52 8.95 27.09
CA VAL A 116 -4.58 7.96 27.35
C VAL A 116 -4.01 6.55 27.24
N LYS A 117 -4.50 5.65 28.08
CA LYS A 117 -4.15 4.23 28.07
C LYS A 117 -5.32 3.44 27.54
N VAL A 118 -5.05 2.56 26.59
CA VAL A 118 -6.04 1.65 26.01
C VAL A 118 -6.43 0.58 27.03
N GLN A 119 -7.73 0.42 27.28
CA GLN A 119 -8.26 -0.57 28.21
C GLN A 119 -8.41 -1.95 27.58
N ASN A 120 -8.98 -1.99 26.36
CA ASN A 120 -9.18 -3.21 25.59
C ASN A 120 -8.64 -3.01 24.18
N PRO A 121 -8.18 -4.09 23.48
CA PRO A 121 -7.73 -3.99 22.11
C PRO A 121 -8.76 -3.22 21.26
N SER A 122 -8.29 -2.24 20.52
CA SER A 122 -9.16 -1.28 19.81
C SER A 122 -8.59 -0.87 18.48
N ALA A 123 -9.48 -0.52 17.54
CA ALA A 123 -9.11 0.11 16.27
C ALA A 123 -8.90 1.62 16.46
N VAL A 124 -7.98 2.18 15.69
CA VAL A 124 -7.79 3.61 15.50
C VAL A 124 -8.22 3.95 14.08
N TYR A 125 -9.15 4.86 13.93
CA TYR A 125 -9.81 5.21 12.68
C TYR A 125 -9.20 6.45 12.03
N ALA A 126 -9.40 6.61 10.73
CA ALA A 126 -8.94 7.78 9.96
C ALA A 126 -9.75 9.05 10.26
N ALA A 127 -10.98 8.89 10.75
CA ALA A 127 -11.88 9.98 11.12
C ALA A 127 -12.64 9.63 12.42
N ALA A 128 -13.31 10.61 13.01
CA ALA A 128 -14.15 10.43 14.19
C ALA A 128 -15.48 9.73 13.83
N ASP A 129 -15.40 8.62 13.11
CA ASP A 129 -16.51 7.79 12.65
C ASP A 129 -16.11 6.30 12.70
N ARG A 130 -16.99 5.44 13.16
CA ARG A 130 -16.77 3.99 13.23
C ARG A 130 -16.71 3.32 11.85
N ASP A 131 -17.31 3.96 10.84
CA ASP A 131 -17.33 3.46 9.46
C ASP A 131 -16.11 3.97 8.66
N ALA A 132 -15.24 4.81 9.28
CA ALA A 132 -14.01 5.26 8.69
C ALA A 132 -12.97 4.12 8.61
N SER A 133 -12.04 4.25 7.66
CA SER A 133 -10.95 3.28 7.50
C SER A 133 -10.13 3.13 8.79
N VAL A 134 -9.77 1.90 9.13
CA VAL A 134 -8.88 1.60 10.25
C VAL A 134 -7.45 1.89 9.85
N LEU A 135 -6.75 2.74 10.60
CA LEU A 135 -5.34 3.09 10.39
C LEU A 135 -4.39 2.24 11.21
N ALA A 136 -4.83 1.83 12.41
CA ALA A 136 -4.01 1.03 13.32
C ALA A 136 -4.89 0.19 14.24
N ASN A 137 -4.32 -0.90 14.74
CA ASN A 137 -4.83 -1.63 15.89
C ASN A 137 -3.93 -1.35 17.10
N VAL A 138 -4.52 -1.15 18.27
CA VAL A 138 -3.82 -0.89 19.52
C VAL A 138 -4.21 -1.94 20.57
N GLU A 139 -3.20 -2.46 21.26
CA GLU A 139 -3.36 -3.48 22.28
C GLU A 139 -3.77 -2.86 23.62
N SER A 140 -4.37 -3.67 24.49
CA SER A 140 -4.62 -3.28 25.88
C SER A 140 -3.31 -2.88 26.56
N GLY A 141 -3.35 -1.76 27.28
CA GLY A 141 -2.19 -1.20 27.96
C GLY A 141 -1.34 -0.23 27.12
N ALA A 142 -1.56 -0.14 25.81
CA ALA A 142 -0.89 0.84 24.97
C ALA A 142 -1.18 2.28 25.46
N VAL A 143 -0.15 3.14 25.44
CA VAL A 143 -0.27 4.54 25.84
C VAL A 143 -0.14 5.42 24.62
N LEU A 144 -1.11 6.29 24.40
CA LEU A 144 -1.21 7.17 23.24
C LEU A 144 -1.18 8.63 23.70
N LEU A 145 -0.52 9.51 22.91
CA LEU A 145 -0.61 10.95 23.09
C LEU A 145 -1.98 11.43 22.56
N ALA A 146 -2.82 11.93 23.45
CA ALA A 146 -4.12 12.50 23.12
C ALA A 146 -3.98 13.99 22.78
N GLU A 147 -4.45 14.38 21.60
CA GLU A 147 -4.34 15.74 21.06
C GLU A 147 -5.64 16.53 21.17
N ALA A 148 -6.77 15.84 21.01
CA ALA A 148 -8.09 16.46 21.08
C ALA A 148 -9.16 15.45 21.50
N SER A 149 -10.28 15.95 22.00
CA SER A 149 -11.56 15.24 22.07
C SER A 149 -12.41 15.63 20.88
N VAL A 150 -13.00 14.64 20.19
CA VAL A 150 -13.79 14.87 18.99
C VAL A 150 -15.04 14.00 19.08
N GLY A 151 -16.15 14.59 19.52
CA GLY A 151 -17.38 13.85 19.81
C GLY A 151 -17.12 12.66 20.76
N GLU A 152 -17.50 11.46 20.34
CA GLU A 152 -17.27 10.19 21.07
C GLU A 152 -15.88 9.60 20.84
N TYR A 153 -14.94 10.34 20.27
CA TYR A 153 -13.58 9.92 19.97
C TYR A 153 -12.53 10.79 20.66
N VAL A 154 -11.33 10.22 20.77
CA VAL A 154 -10.11 10.92 21.13
C VAL A 154 -9.18 10.90 19.93
N ARG A 155 -8.77 12.07 19.44
CA ARG A 155 -7.72 12.18 18.44
C ARG A 155 -6.38 11.89 19.09
N VAL A 156 -5.64 10.96 18.54
CA VAL A 156 -4.36 10.46 19.06
C VAL A 156 -3.26 10.56 18.03
N ASN A 157 -2.04 10.77 18.50
CA ASN A 157 -0.85 10.76 17.68
C ASN A 157 -0.31 9.34 17.53
N LEU A 158 -0.07 8.92 16.28
CA LEU A 158 0.43 7.59 15.93
C LEU A 158 1.95 7.57 15.64
N GLY A 159 2.62 8.72 15.80
CA GLY A 159 4.03 8.93 15.41
C GLY A 159 4.13 9.55 14.02
N GLU A 160 5.32 10.08 13.68
CA GLU A 160 5.66 10.63 12.35
C GLU A 160 4.62 11.61 11.77
N GLN A 161 3.95 12.37 12.65
CA GLN A 161 2.87 13.31 12.30
C GLN A 161 1.60 12.65 11.73
N LEU A 162 1.43 11.35 11.95
CA LEU A 162 0.18 10.65 11.70
C LEU A 162 -0.76 10.81 12.88
N HIS A 163 -2.04 10.97 12.60
CA HIS A 163 -3.09 11.12 13.59
C HIS A 163 -4.21 10.12 13.28
N GLY A 164 -4.93 9.71 14.32
CA GLY A 164 -6.10 8.88 14.16
C GLY A 164 -7.07 9.07 15.33
N PHE A 165 -8.19 8.39 15.30
CA PHE A 165 -9.29 8.54 16.22
C PHE A 165 -9.60 7.21 16.90
N VAL A 166 -9.52 7.18 18.24
CA VAL A 166 -9.91 6.01 19.05
C VAL A 166 -11.19 6.33 19.81
N ALA A 167 -12.09 5.35 19.94
CA ALA A 167 -13.31 5.54 20.69
C ALA A 167 -13.01 5.93 22.15
N ARG A 168 -13.69 6.96 22.68
CA ARG A 168 -13.49 7.47 24.02
C ARG A 168 -13.68 6.39 25.10
N GLY A 169 -14.66 5.52 24.92
CA GLY A 169 -14.92 4.40 25.83
C GLY A 169 -13.86 3.31 25.86
N ALA A 170 -12.92 3.31 24.89
CA ALA A 170 -11.83 2.33 24.84
C ALA A 170 -10.57 2.77 25.59
N VAL A 171 -10.52 4.02 26.08
CA VAL A 171 -9.34 4.60 26.69
C VAL A 171 -9.64 5.30 28.02
N VAL A 172 -8.63 5.36 28.87
CA VAL A 172 -8.67 6.12 30.14
C VAL A 172 -7.48 7.04 30.22
N GLU A 173 -7.61 8.16 30.92
CA GLU A 173 -6.51 9.07 31.16
C GLU A 173 -5.40 8.41 31.98
N THR A 174 -4.16 8.76 31.68
CA THR A 174 -2.98 8.24 32.38
C THR A 174 -1.92 9.30 32.57
N LYS A 175 -1.16 9.17 33.66
CA LYS A 175 0.06 10.00 33.90
C LYS A 175 1.30 9.44 33.20
N GLN A 176 1.19 8.21 32.67
CA GLN A 176 2.27 7.56 31.92
C GLN A 176 2.50 8.32 30.62
N LYS A 177 3.75 8.68 30.32
CA LYS A 177 4.14 9.40 29.11
C LYS A 177 4.82 8.45 28.13
N VAL A 178 4.58 8.66 26.86
CA VAL A 178 5.26 7.96 25.76
C VAL A 178 5.92 9.01 24.85
N LYS A 179 7.08 8.65 24.27
CA LYS A 179 7.74 9.43 23.22
C LYS A 179 7.87 8.58 21.98
N GLY A 180 7.63 9.18 20.82
CA GLY A 180 7.68 8.48 19.52
C GLY A 180 6.48 7.57 19.28
N THR A 181 6.68 6.54 18.47
CA THR A 181 5.63 5.58 18.11
C THR A 181 5.17 4.78 19.33
N PRO A 182 3.86 4.69 19.60
CA PRO A 182 3.31 3.93 20.72
C PRO A 182 3.69 2.45 20.65
N LYS A 183 4.07 1.85 21.78
CA LYS A 183 4.24 0.39 21.90
C LYS A 183 2.88 -0.29 21.91
N GLY A 184 2.78 -1.50 21.37
CA GLY A 184 1.50 -2.23 21.26
C GLY A 184 0.57 -1.63 20.21
N MET A 185 1.13 -0.95 19.20
CA MET A 185 0.40 -0.45 18.04
C MET A 185 0.92 -1.14 16.77
N SER A 186 0.00 -1.59 15.93
CA SER A 186 0.29 -2.08 14.57
C SER A 186 -0.51 -1.25 13.56
N LEU A 187 0.19 -0.65 12.59
CA LEU A 187 -0.45 0.06 11.48
C LEU A 187 -1.16 -0.96 10.58
N VAL A 188 -2.36 -0.59 10.14
CA VAL A 188 -3.10 -1.34 9.11
C VAL A 188 -2.70 -0.77 7.78
N MET A 189 -2.07 -1.60 6.93
CA MET A 189 -1.79 -1.23 5.56
C MET A 189 -3.09 -1.31 4.77
N GLY A 190 -3.37 -0.30 3.97
CA GLY A 190 -4.65 -0.19 3.28
C GLY A 190 -4.88 -1.34 2.30
N ARG A 191 -3.83 -1.77 1.60
CA ARG A 191 -3.90 -2.86 0.63
C ARG A 191 -2.51 -3.45 0.41
N ASN A 192 -2.41 -4.78 0.48
CA ASN A 192 -1.17 -5.48 0.19
C ASN A 192 -1.28 -6.06 -1.24
N PRO A 193 -0.27 -5.87 -2.10
CA PRO A 193 -0.28 -6.50 -3.40
C PRO A 193 -0.16 -8.03 -3.27
N PRO A 194 -0.66 -8.80 -4.26
CA PRO A 194 -0.46 -10.23 -4.31
C PRO A 194 1.02 -10.59 -4.19
N ARG A 195 1.36 -11.55 -3.33
CA ARG A 195 2.72 -12.04 -3.20
C ARG A 195 2.97 -13.17 -4.19
N ILE A 196 4.01 -13.03 -5.03
CA ILE A 196 4.40 -14.05 -6.00
C ILE A 196 5.71 -14.71 -5.54
N THR A 197 5.73 -16.05 -5.49
CA THR A 197 6.93 -16.83 -5.21
C THR A 197 7.08 -17.96 -6.22
N PHE A 198 8.32 -18.34 -6.52
CA PHE A 198 8.63 -19.43 -7.44
C PHE A 198 9.02 -20.68 -6.66
N ASP A 199 8.45 -21.83 -7.02
CA ASP A 199 8.72 -23.09 -6.34
C ASP A 199 10.11 -23.63 -6.77
N GLY A 200 10.92 -24.04 -5.79
CA GLY A 200 12.27 -24.55 -6.05
C GLY A 200 13.28 -23.52 -6.53
N VAL A 201 13.01 -22.23 -6.37
CA VAL A 201 13.91 -21.14 -6.75
C VAL A 201 14.37 -20.39 -5.48
N ASP A 202 15.67 -20.12 -5.40
CA ASP A 202 16.26 -19.35 -4.31
C ASP A 202 15.96 -17.83 -4.42
N ASP A 203 16.41 -17.07 -3.42
CA ASP A 203 16.20 -15.61 -3.38
C ASP A 203 16.87 -14.85 -4.53
N LYS A 204 17.83 -15.45 -5.23
CA LYS A 204 18.49 -14.84 -6.39
C LYS A 204 17.61 -14.80 -7.63
N LYS A 205 16.49 -15.56 -7.62
CA LYS A 205 15.53 -15.66 -8.72
C LYS A 205 16.21 -15.93 -10.08
N ALA A 206 17.20 -16.82 -10.05
CA ALA A 206 17.93 -17.24 -11.23
C ALA A 206 18.10 -18.77 -11.19
N VAL A 207 17.81 -19.41 -12.32
CA VAL A 207 17.95 -20.87 -12.49
C VAL A 207 18.67 -21.19 -13.80
N VAL A 208 19.32 -22.35 -13.86
CA VAL A 208 19.89 -22.90 -15.08
C VAL A 208 19.01 -24.07 -15.54
N SER A 209 18.53 -24.00 -16.78
CA SER A 209 17.80 -25.08 -17.42
C SER A 209 18.62 -25.66 -18.58
N THR A 210 18.84 -26.97 -18.58
CA THR A 210 19.59 -27.66 -19.65
C THR A 210 18.73 -28.03 -20.86
N GLY A 211 17.43 -27.79 -20.80
CA GLY A 211 16.46 -28.10 -21.86
C GLY A 211 15.92 -26.87 -22.58
N ASP A 212 15.30 -27.07 -23.71
CA ASP A 212 14.61 -26.00 -24.48
C ASP A 212 13.25 -25.62 -23.87
N SER A 213 12.94 -26.14 -22.67
CA SER A 213 11.73 -25.81 -21.94
C SER A 213 11.97 -25.86 -20.43
N TYR A 214 11.13 -25.15 -19.68
CA TYR A 214 11.14 -25.10 -18.23
C TYR A 214 9.71 -25.17 -17.67
N GLU A 215 9.49 -26.04 -16.68
CA GLU A 215 8.21 -26.13 -15.97
C GLU A 215 8.18 -25.07 -14.86
N LEU A 216 7.51 -23.96 -15.13
CA LEU A 216 7.31 -22.91 -14.13
C LEU A 216 6.20 -23.31 -13.17
N THR A 217 6.50 -23.25 -11.87
CA THR A 217 5.50 -23.26 -10.80
C THR A 217 5.62 -21.98 -10.01
N ALA A 218 4.59 -21.13 -10.06
CA ALA A 218 4.49 -19.90 -9.29
C ALA A 218 3.33 -20.01 -8.28
N LYS A 219 3.55 -19.57 -7.06
CA LYS A 219 2.52 -19.43 -6.00
C LYS A 219 2.17 -17.96 -5.86
N VAL A 220 0.89 -17.65 -5.99
CA VAL A 220 0.33 -16.31 -5.80
C VAL A 220 -0.51 -16.35 -4.54
N THR A 221 -0.13 -15.58 -3.53
CA THR A 221 -0.82 -15.48 -2.23
C THR A 221 -1.34 -14.06 -2.05
N ASP A 222 -2.60 -13.95 -1.61
CA ASP A 222 -3.27 -12.67 -1.40
C ASP A 222 -4.25 -12.76 -0.23
N ASP A 223 -4.46 -11.66 0.48
CA ASP A 223 -5.49 -11.49 1.51
C ASP A 223 -6.86 -11.09 0.92
N GLY A 224 -6.90 -10.77 -0.38
CA GLY A 224 -8.06 -10.49 -1.19
C GLY A 224 -8.22 -11.44 -2.39
N PRO A 225 -9.17 -11.17 -3.29
CA PRO A 225 -9.37 -11.96 -4.50
C PRO A 225 -8.38 -11.57 -5.59
N VAL A 226 -7.55 -12.49 -6.03
CA VAL A 226 -6.74 -12.32 -7.25
C VAL A 226 -7.62 -12.46 -8.49
N LYS A 227 -7.65 -11.42 -9.32
CA LYS A 227 -8.42 -11.40 -10.56
C LYS A 227 -7.86 -12.35 -11.62
N ASP A 228 -6.57 -12.21 -11.90
CA ASP A 228 -5.90 -12.98 -12.95
C ASP A 228 -4.37 -13.00 -12.79
N VAL A 229 -3.75 -13.93 -13.51
CA VAL A 229 -2.29 -14.07 -13.57
C VAL A 229 -1.85 -14.18 -15.03
N TYR A 230 -0.77 -13.48 -15.36
CA TYR A 230 -0.07 -13.54 -16.64
C TYR A 230 1.35 -14.06 -16.45
N VAL A 231 1.87 -14.74 -17.49
CA VAL A 231 3.30 -15.05 -17.58
C VAL A 231 3.83 -14.59 -18.93
N PHE A 232 4.94 -13.91 -18.88
CA PHE A 232 5.67 -13.43 -20.04
C PHE A 232 7.05 -14.08 -20.11
N VAL A 233 7.56 -14.34 -21.30
CA VAL A 233 8.95 -14.65 -21.59
C VAL A 233 9.49 -13.53 -22.46
N GLY A 234 10.35 -12.68 -21.90
CA GLY A 234 10.68 -11.40 -22.51
C GLY A 234 9.42 -10.52 -22.65
N GLN A 235 9.06 -10.19 -23.90
CA GLN A 235 7.85 -9.40 -24.20
C GLN A 235 6.64 -10.27 -24.62
N GLU A 236 6.82 -11.56 -24.78
CA GLU A 236 5.78 -12.47 -25.25
C GLU A 236 4.94 -12.98 -24.08
N LYS A 237 3.62 -12.77 -24.14
CA LYS A 237 2.68 -13.36 -23.19
C LYS A 237 2.45 -14.82 -23.53
N VAL A 238 2.94 -15.72 -22.68
CA VAL A 238 2.89 -17.19 -22.90
C VAL A 238 1.82 -17.88 -22.08
N PHE A 239 1.27 -17.21 -21.06
CA PHE A 239 0.23 -17.79 -20.21
C PHE A 239 -0.71 -16.70 -19.68
N TYR A 240 -1.98 -17.08 -19.49
CA TYR A 240 -3.02 -16.28 -18.85
C TYR A 240 -4.00 -17.19 -18.12
N LYS A 241 -4.37 -16.84 -16.90
CA LYS A 241 -5.41 -17.51 -16.12
C LYS A 241 -6.27 -16.49 -15.38
N LEU A 242 -7.58 -16.56 -15.57
CA LEU A 242 -8.57 -15.81 -14.83
C LEU A 242 -8.91 -16.57 -13.54
N LEU A 243 -8.90 -15.87 -12.38
CA LEU A 243 -9.08 -16.44 -11.03
C LEU A 243 -10.29 -15.85 -10.28
N ARG A 244 -11.16 -15.14 -10.97
CA ARG A 244 -12.22 -14.24 -10.43
C ARG A 244 -13.12 -14.77 -9.31
N GLN A 245 -13.18 -16.06 -9.06
CA GLN A 245 -14.13 -16.65 -8.10
C GLN A 245 -13.45 -17.20 -6.84
N ASP A 246 -12.15 -17.08 -6.75
CA ASP A 246 -11.39 -17.62 -5.64
C ASP A 246 -11.16 -16.48 -4.61
N GLY A 247 -11.66 -16.63 -3.40
CA GLY A 247 -11.43 -15.69 -2.28
C GLY A 247 -9.95 -15.60 -1.86
N PRO A 248 -9.66 -15.09 -0.66
CA PRO A 248 -8.31 -15.01 -0.10
C PRO A 248 -7.56 -16.34 -0.13
N GLY A 249 -6.24 -16.30 -0.20
CA GLY A 249 -5.37 -17.49 -0.06
C GLY A 249 -4.33 -17.64 -1.15
N THR A 250 -3.75 -18.85 -1.24
CA THR A 250 -2.68 -19.16 -2.18
C THR A 250 -3.20 -19.90 -3.40
N ARG A 251 -2.79 -19.46 -4.58
CA ARG A 251 -3.08 -20.07 -5.88
C ARG A 251 -1.79 -20.53 -6.53
N THR A 252 -1.80 -21.75 -7.07
CA THR A 252 -0.65 -22.26 -7.81
C THR A 252 -0.91 -22.14 -9.31
N VAL A 253 0.03 -21.53 -10.00
CA VAL A 253 0.09 -21.41 -11.44
C VAL A 253 1.20 -22.31 -11.96
N ARG A 254 0.88 -23.19 -12.91
CA ARG A 254 1.85 -24.07 -13.57
C ARG A 254 1.77 -23.88 -15.07
N THR A 255 2.92 -23.72 -15.71
CA THR A 255 2.98 -23.60 -17.17
C THR A 255 4.35 -24.05 -17.69
N LYS A 256 4.37 -24.64 -18.88
CA LYS A 256 5.58 -25.01 -19.56
C LYS A 256 6.05 -23.87 -20.47
N LEU A 257 7.24 -23.37 -20.19
CA LEU A 257 7.86 -22.29 -20.96
C LEU A 257 8.78 -22.85 -22.03
N LYS A 258 8.75 -22.28 -23.23
CA LYS A 258 9.78 -22.50 -24.25
C LYS A 258 10.93 -21.54 -23.99
N LEU A 259 12.16 -22.06 -23.98
CA LEU A 259 13.35 -21.28 -23.72
C LEU A 259 14.16 -21.07 -25.01
N LYS A 260 14.65 -19.85 -25.18
CA LYS A 260 15.67 -19.51 -26.18
C LYS A 260 17.07 -19.78 -25.59
N PRO A 261 18.10 -19.99 -26.43
CA PRO A 261 19.49 -19.99 -25.96
C PRO A 261 19.83 -18.71 -25.22
N GLY A 262 20.61 -18.81 -24.13
CA GLY A 262 20.99 -17.67 -23.30
C GLY A 262 19.97 -17.37 -22.21
N VAL A 263 19.91 -16.10 -21.77
CA VAL A 263 19.04 -15.65 -20.66
C VAL A 263 17.60 -15.45 -21.16
N ASN A 264 16.67 -16.07 -20.47
CA ASN A 264 15.22 -15.88 -20.64
C ASN A 264 14.68 -15.17 -19.40
N MET A 265 14.23 -13.94 -19.55
CA MET A 265 13.56 -13.20 -18.48
C MET A 265 12.10 -13.61 -18.46
N VAL A 266 11.69 -14.27 -17.39
CA VAL A 266 10.30 -14.69 -17.15
C VAL A 266 9.67 -13.73 -16.15
N THR A 267 8.58 -13.08 -16.54
CA THR A 267 7.83 -12.18 -15.66
C THR A 267 6.47 -12.78 -15.37
N VAL A 268 6.16 -12.96 -14.08
CA VAL A 268 4.83 -13.33 -13.60
C VAL A 268 4.16 -12.08 -13.06
N VAL A 269 2.93 -11.81 -13.52
CA VAL A 269 2.12 -10.68 -13.08
C VAL A 269 0.84 -11.21 -12.49
N ALA A 270 0.53 -10.87 -11.23
CA ALA A 270 -0.73 -11.17 -10.58
C ALA A 270 -1.49 -9.86 -10.33
N ARG A 271 -2.80 -9.83 -10.64
CA ARG A 271 -3.64 -8.64 -10.48
C ARG A 271 -4.84 -8.93 -9.60
N GLU A 272 -5.15 -8.04 -8.68
CA GLU A 272 -6.44 -7.98 -7.99
C GLU A 272 -7.49 -7.30 -8.88
N ASP A 273 -7.11 -6.22 -9.55
CA ASP A 273 -7.95 -5.49 -10.50
C ASP A 273 -7.11 -4.89 -11.65
N ASN A 274 -7.64 -3.91 -12.36
CA ASN A 274 -6.95 -3.28 -13.49
C ASN A 274 -5.87 -2.27 -13.05
N GLU A 275 -5.87 -1.85 -11.80
CA GLU A 275 -5.04 -0.78 -11.25
C GLU A 275 -4.07 -1.30 -10.19
N PHE A 276 -4.28 -2.52 -9.68
CA PHE A 276 -3.50 -3.10 -8.59
C PHE A 276 -2.93 -4.46 -8.99
N ALA A 277 -1.63 -4.49 -9.21
CA ALA A 277 -0.90 -5.65 -9.69
C ALA A 277 0.49 -5.74 -9.08
N GLN A 278 0.95 -6.95 -8.88
CA GLN A 278 2.34 -7.26 -8.54
C GLN A 278 3.00 -8.03 -9.66
N ARG A 279 4.29 -7.79 -9.84
CA ARG A 279 5.12 -8.56 -10.77
C ARG A 279 6.37 -9.10 -10.09
N GLU A 280 6.77 -10.29 -10.51
CA GLU A 280 8.01 -10.92 -10.08
C GLU A 280 8.76 -11.47 -11.29
N VAL A 281 10.08 -11.35 -11.26
CA VAL A 281 10.96 -11.76 -12.37
C VAL A 281 11.81 -12.95 -11.96
N LEU A 282 11.87 -13.96 -12.83
CA LEU A 282 12.75 -15.10 -12.77
C LEU A 282 13.64 -15.14 -14.02
N ASN A 283 14.94 -15.17 -13.84
CA ASN A 283 15.89 -15.34 -14.95
C ASN A 283 16.22 -16.81 -15.12
N ILE A 284 15.97 -17.35 -16.32
CA ILE A 284 16.28 -18.73 -16.68
C ILE A 284 17.37 -18.73 -17.75
N TYR A 285 18.55 -19.24 -17.39
CA TYR A 285 19.64 -19.41 -18.35
C TYR A 285 19.58 -20.77 -19.00
N ASN A 286 19.48 -20.80 -20.36
CA ASN A 286 19.60 -21.99 -21.20
C ASN A 286 20.96 -22.00 -21.87
N PRO A 287 21.91 -22.83 -21.45
CA PRO A 287 23.24 -22.91 -22.05
C PRO A 287 23.27 -23.59 -23.42
N LYS A 288 22.19 -24.28 -23.82
CA LYS A 288 22.13 -25.05 -25.07
C LYS A 288 22.06 -24.09 -26.27
N GLY A 289 23.10 -24.13 -27.09
CA GLY A 289 23.18 -23.29 -28.28
C GLY A 289 23.47 -21.82 -28.03
N ASP A 290 23.87 -21.44 -26.79
CA ASP A 290 24.26 -20.07 -26.46
C ASP A 290 25.50 -19.64 -27.27
N PRO A 291 25.41 -18.61 -28.13
CA PRO A 291 26.52 -18.17 -28.97
C PRO A 291 27.73 -17.68 -28.15
N LEU A 292 27.52 -17.12 -26.93
CA LEU A 292 28.57 -16.65 -26.04
C LEU A 292 29.47 -17.77 -25.52
N LYS A 293 28.94 -18.99 -25.36
CA LYS A 293 29.75 -20.18 -25.01
C LYS A 293 30.58 -20.70 -26.19
N LYS A 294 30.12 -20.53 -27.42
CA LYS A 294 30.88 -20.98 -28.62
C LYS A 294 32.13 -20.15 -28.85
N GLU A 295 32.15 -18.88 -28.47
CA GLU A 295 33.33 -18.03 -28.56
C GLU A 295 34.36 -18.29 -27.46
N ALA A 296 33.94 -18.62 -26.25
CA ALA A 296 34.84 -18.97 -25.15
C ALA A 296 35.62 -20.27 -25.42
N VAL A 297 35.02 -21.25 -26.11
CA VAL A 297 35.66 -22.53 -26.47
C VAL A 297 36.62 -22.38 -27.66
N LYS A 298 36.47 -21.34 -28.51
CA LYS A 298 37.35 -21.08 -29.65
C LYS A 298 38.61 -20.27 -29.29
N ARG A 299 38.73 -19.77 -28.06
CA ARG A 299 39.87 -18.98 -27.55
C ARG A 299 40.82 -19.76 -26.65
N HIS A 300 40.65 -21.06 -26.54
CA HIS A 300 41.57 -22.04 -25.97
C HIS A 300 41.90 -23.09 -27.03
#